data_80b019347cd69b32ee8f79e16c517fad
#
_entry.id   80b019347cd69b32ee8f79e16c517fad
#
_cell.length_a   1.000
_cell.length_b   1.000
_cell.length_c   1.000
_cell.angle_alpha   90.00
_cell.angle_beta   90.00
_cell.angle_gamma   90.00
#
_symmetry.space_group_name_H-M   'P 1'
#
loop_
_entity.id
_entity.type
_entity.pdbx_description
1 polymer ?
#
loop_
_entity_poly.entity_id
_entity_poly.type
_entity_poly.pdbx_seq_one_letter_code
_entity_poly.pdbx_strand_id
1 'polypeptide(L)'
;MMEEGIVASACSVGYGGLAEALFKMGLGNRIGFKMMTKMSTHDMFKPMYGSIVLEMVSDAPAGELLGETTADYVFECCGDKLDMAQLQEIWESKLEPVYPYRKSGPVVEKISGSLTAPAAPKIGVAKPKVIIPVFPGTNCEYDTARAFARAGADPEVLVIRNLTPADVTASCEALVKAIN
;
A
#
# COMPACT_ATOMS: atom_id res chain seq x y z
N MET A 1 -15.26 10.84 -0.89
CA MET A 1 -15.09 10.25 -2.25
C MET A 1 -14.52 8.83 -2.19
N MET A 2 -13.39 8.55 -1.53
CA MET A 2 -12.92 7.16 -1.35
C MET A 2 -13.86 6.34 -0.47
N GLU A 3 -14.30 6.88 0.67
CA GLU A 3 -15.26 6.23 1.57
C GLU A 3 -16.64 5.98 0.93
N GLU A 4 -16.99 6.78 -0.05
CA GLU A 4 -18.23 6.66 -0.83
C GLU A 4 -18.10 5.73 -2.04
N GLY A 5 -16.91 5.17 -2.27
CA GLY A 5 -16.63 4.27 -3.39
C GLY A 5 -16.60 4.95 -4.77
N ILE A 6 -16.50 6.27 -4.82
CA ILE A 6 -16.43 7.04 -6.08
C ILE A 6 -15.02 6.98 -6.68
N VAL A 7 -14.00 6.91 -5.84
CA VAL A 7 -12.58 6.78 -6.24
C VAL A 7 -12.13 5.36 -6.02
N ALA A 8 -11.73 4.67 -7.09
CA ALA A 8 -11.20 3.30 -7.05
C ALA A 8 -9.73 3.27 -6.64
N SER A 9 -8.92 4.18 -7.16
CA SER A 9 -7.51 4.29 -6.83
C SER A 9 -7.00 5.73 -6.93
N ALA A 10 -5.87 6.01 -6.28
CA ALA A 10 -5.23 7.32 -6.29
C ALA A 10 -3.70 7.18 -6.29
N CYS A 11 -3.03 8.04 -7.05
CA CYS A 11 -1.58 8.09 -7.11
C CYS A 11 -1.09 9.53 -7.08
N SER A 12 -0.14 9.83 -6.19
CA SER A 12 0.54 11.12 -6.19
C SER A 12 1.50 11.24 -7.37
N VAL A 13 1.51 12.39 -8.03
CA VAL A 13 2.42 12.65 -9.14
C VAL A 13 3.78 13.11 -8.59
N GLY A 14 4.84 12.41 -9.00
CA GLY A 14 6.20 12.65 -8.56
C GLY A 14 7.10 13.24 -9.63
N TYR A 15 8.37 12.85 -9.58
CA TYR A 15 9.42 13.33 -10.46
C TYR A 15 9.19 13.00 -11.93
N GLY A 16 8.68 11.81 -12.23
CA GLY A 16 8.41 11.34 -13.60
C GLY A 16 7.09 11.85 -14.20
N GLY A 17 6.39 12.74 -13.50
CA GLY A 17 5.18 13.40 -13.99
C GLY A 17 3.98 12.47 -14.12
N LEU A 18 3.02 12.90 -14.95
CA LEU A 18 1.80 12.13 -15.21
C LEU A 18 2.09 10.78 -15.88
N ALA A 19 3.07 10.74 -16.77
CA ALA A 19 3.45 9.50 -17.46
C ALA A 19 3.85 8.39 -16.49
N GLU A 20 4.69 8.70 -15.49
CA GLU A 20 5.08 7.76 -14.44
C GLU A 20 3.89 7.33 -13.59
N ALA A 21 3.05 8.28 -13.16
CA ALA A 21 1.91 8.00 -12.31
C ALA A 21 0.90 7.06 -13.00
N LEU A 22 0.51 7.38 -14.25
CA LEU A 22 -0.42 6.57 -15.04
C LEU A 22 0.15 5.18 -15.35
N PHE A 23 1.44 5.10 -15.72
CA PHE A 23 2.12 3.82 -15.94
C PHE A 23 2.06 2.94 -14.68
N LYS A 24 2.45 3.48 -13.51
CA LYS A 24 2.44 2.73 -12.25
C LYS A 24 1.05 2.31 -11.81
N MET A 25 0.03 3.13 -12.02
CA MET A 25 -1.36 2.76 -11.72
C MET A 25 -1.84 1.57 -12.55
N GLY A 26 -1.38 1.46 -13.80
CA GLY A 26 -1.76 0.36 -14.70
C GLY A 26 -1.08 -0.98 -14.42
N LEU A 27 0.07 -1.01 -13.69
CA LEU A 27 0.89 -2.22 -13.53
C LEU A 27 0.19 -3.35 -12.77
N GLY A 28 -0.41 -3.06 -11.62
CA GLY A 28 -0.87 -4.07 -10.67
C GLY A 28 -1.94 -4.99 -11.23
N ASN A 29 -2.94 -4.43 -11.88
CA ASN A 29 -4.07 -5.16 -12.46
C ASN A 29 -3.98 -5.31 -13.98
N ARG A 30 -2.85 -4.93 -14.59
CA ARG A 30 -2.63 -4.93 -16.04
C ARG A 30 -3.71 -4.16 -16.80
N ILE A 31 -3.97 -2.95 -16.34
CA ILE A 31 -4.96 -2.04 -16.92
C ILE A 31 -4.24 -1.10 -17.88
N GLY A 32 -4.80 -0.93 -19.08
CA GLY A 32 -4.32 0.08 -20.02
C GLY A 32 -4.97 1.44 -19.77
N PHE A 33 -4.51 2.41 -20.52
CA PHE A 33 -5.02 3.78 -20.42
C PHE A 33 -5.04 4.43 -21.81
N LYS A 34 -6.17 5.07 -22.13
CA LYS A 34 -6.34 5.88 -23.33
C LYS A 34 -6.45 7.36 -22.95
N MET A 35 -5.43 8.11 -23.33
CA MET A 35 -5.40 9.55 -23.08
C MET A 35 -6.35 10.28 -24.01
N MET A 36 -7.21 11.13 -23.44
CA MET A 36 -8.17 11.95 -24.18
C MET A 36 -7.71 13.41 -24.25
N THR A 37 -6.98 13.86 -23.24
CA THR A 37 -6.45 15.23 -23.21
C THR A 37 -5.18 15.32 -24.05
N LYS A 38 -5.12 16.34 -24.93
CA LYS A 38 -3.91 16.64 -25.69
C LYS A 38 -2.87 17.28 -24.79
N MET A 39 -1.72 16.62 -24.66
CA MET A 39 -0.62 17.07 -23.82
C MET A 39 0.70 16.90 -24.55
N SER A 40 1.63 17.83 -24.36
CA SER A 40 2.97 17.68 -24.91
C SER A 40 3.76 16.62 -24.13
N THR A 41 4.76 16.00 -24.76
CA THR A 41 5.66 15.07 -24.07
C THR A 41 6.34 15.73 -22.88
N HIS A 42 6.74 17.00 -23.01
CA HIS A 42 7.30 17.75 -21.89
C HIS A 42 6.33 17.83 -20.71
N ASP A 43 5.05 18.11 -20.94
CA ASP A 43 4.06 18.22 -19.86
C ASP A 43 3.73 16.86 -19.22
N MET A 44 3.80 15.78 -20.00
CA MET A 44 3.63 14.42 -19.51
C MET A 44 4.70 14.01 -18.48
N PHE A 45 5.95 14.45 -18.70
CA PHE A 45 7.11 14.04 -17.89
C PHE A 45 7.59 15.10 -16.91
N LYS A 46 7.01 16.29 -16.88
CA LYS A 46 7.41 17.31 -15.91
C LYS A 46 7.03 16.92 -14.48
N PRO A 47 7.88 17.18 -13.48
CA PRO A 47 7.52 16.98 -12.07
C PRO A 47 6.27 17.79 -11.69
N MET A 48 5.33 17.14 -11.01
CA MET A 48 4.07 17.77 -10.60
C MET A 48 3.77 17.44 -9.13
N TYR A 49 4.70 17.74 -8.24
CA TYR A 49 4.56 17.49 -6.81
C TYR A 49 3.32 18.19 -6.24
N GLY A 50 2.54 17.46 -5.43
CA GLY A 50 1.29 17.93 -4.86
C GLY A 50 0.05 17.67 -5.74
N SER A 51 0.25 17.21 -6.99
CA SER A 51 -0.86 16.73 -7.83
C SER A 51 -1.17 15.27 -7.54
N ILE A 52 -2.43 14.88 -7.73
CA ILE A 52 -2.93 13.52 -7.52
C ILE A 52 -3.72 13.10 -8.74
N VAL A 53 -3.43 11.89 -9.26
CA VAL A 53 -4.26 11.22 -10.27
C VAL A 53 -5.26 10.34 -9.54
N LEU A 54 -6.51 10.43 -9.94
CA LEU A 54 -7.62 9.63 -9.39
C LEU A 54 -8.20 8.74 -10.49
N GLU A 55 -8.44 7.48 -10.18
CA GLU A 55 -9.29 6.60 -10.96
C GLU A 55 -10.71 6.67 -10.41
N MET A 56 -11.65 7.12 -11.26
CA MET A 56 -13.03 7.34 -10.88
C MET A 56 -13.91 6.22 -11.41
N VAL A 57 -14.83 5.71 -10.59
CA VAL A 57 -15.84 4.71 -11.00
C VAL A 57 -17.14 5.34 -11.47
N SER A 58 -17.30 6.64 -11.28
CA SER A 58 -18.46 7.42 -11.73
C SER A 58 -18.04 8.85 -12.00
N ASP A 59 -18.83 9.54 -12.83
CA ASP A 59 -18.63 10.97 -13.08
C ASP A 59 -18.81 11.76 -11.78
N ALA A 60 -17.75 12.44 -11.38
CA ALA A 60 -17.77 13.38 -10.27
C ALA A 60 -16.98 14.63 -10.65
N PRO A 61 -17.40 15.81 -10.19
CA PRO A 61 -16.74 17.08 -10.53
C PRO A 61 -15.44 17.22 -9.71
N ALA A 62 -14.43 16.42 -10.06
CA ALA A 62 -13.14 16.44 -9.39
C ALA A 62 -12.00 16.47 -10.41
N GLY A 63 -11.35 17.61 -10.51
CA GLY A 63 -10.16 17.76 -11.33
C GLY A 63 -10.41 17.84 -12.83
N GLU A 64 -9.37 17.57 -13.60
CA GLU A 64 -9.34 17.56 -15.06
C GLU A 64 -9.38 16.12 -15.57
N LEU A 65 -10.24 15.81 -16.53
CA LEU A 65 -10.31 14.50 -17.15
C LEU A 65 -9.08 14.28 -18.03
N LEU A 66 -8.27 13.29 -17.69
CA LEU A 66 -7.09 12.91 -18.45
C LEU A 66 -7.40 11.89 -19.55
N GLY A 67 -8.27 10.92 -19.27
CA GLY A 67 -8.61 9.85 -20.18
C GLY A 67 -9.39 8.74 -19.50
N GLU A 68 -9.36 7.55 -20.10
CA GLU A 68 -10.11 6.37 -19.67
C GLU A 68 -9.20 5.18 -19.48
N THR A 69 -9.50 4.36 -18.48
CA THR A 69 -8.88 3.04 -18.32
C THR A 69 -9.43 2.06 -19.35
N THR A 70 -8.58 1.13 -19.82
CA THR A 70 -8.96 0.13 -20.82
C THR A 70 -8.57 -1.27 -20.37
N ALA A 71 -9.31 -2.28 -20.88
CA ALA A 71 -9.00 -3.69 -20.62
C ALA A 71 -7.73 -4.14 -21.35
N ASP A 72 -7.43 -3.52 -22.49
CA ASP A 72 -6.21 -3.79 -23.26
C ASP A 72 -5.02 -3.16 -22.52
N TYR A 73 -3.98 -3.97 -22.27
CA TYR A 73 -2.78 -3.52 -21.56
C TYR A 73 -1.87 -2.67 -22.45
N VAL A 74 -2.39 -1.53 -22.87
CA VAL A 74 -1.79 -0.58 -23.81
C VAL A 74 -1.94 0.84 -23.27
N PHE A 75 -0.90 1.65 -23.41
CA PHE A 75 -0.98 3.09 -23.16
C PHE A 75 -1.16 3.81 -24.52
N GLU A 76 -2.31 4.40 -24.72
CA GLU A 76 -2.64 5.13 -25.95
C GLU A 76 -2.60 6.64 -25.70
N CYS A 77 -1.70 7.34 -26.39
CA CYS A 77 -1.54 8.78 -26.26
C CYS A 77 -1.18 9.39 -27.63
N CYS A 78 -1.87 10.46 -28.00
CA CYS A 78 -1.57 11.26 -29.21
C CYS A 78 -1.55 10.47 -30.53
N GLY A 79 -2.23 9.34 -30.59
CA GLY A 79 -2.27 8.46 -31.75
C GLY A 79 -1.23 7.32 -31.71
N ASP A 80 -0.31 7.37 -30.77
CA ASP A 80 0.65 6.31 -30.52
C ASP A 80 0.10 5.29 -29.53
N LYS A 81 0.48 4.02 -29.71
CA LYS A 81 0.14 2.92 -28.81
C LYS A 81 1.43 2.30 -28.28
N LEU A 82 1.58 2.32 -26.96
CA LEU A 82 2.71 1.74 -26.28
C LEU A 82 2.28 0.46 -25.56
N ASP A 83 2.98 -0.63 -25.83
CA ASP A 83 2.75 -1.90 -25.15
C ASP A 83 3.23 -1.79 -23.69
N MET A 84 2.29 -1.84 -22.75
CA MET A 84 2.57 -1.74 -21.32
C MET A 84 3.39 -2.93 -20.80
N ALA A 85 3.30 -4.11 -21.41
CA ALA A 85 4.11 -5.25 -21.02
C ALA A 85 5.60 -5.03 -21.38
N GLN A 86 5.87 -4.41 -22.54
CA GLN A 86 7.24 -4.02 -22.92
C GLN A 86 7.77 -2.92 -21.99
N LEU A 87 6.97 -1.91 -21.68
CA LEU A 87 7.36 -0.85 -20.75
C LEU A 87 7.66 -1.40 -19.36
N GLN A 88 6.83 -2.33 -18.88
CA GLN A 88 7.04 -3.01 -17.63
C GLN A 88 8.36 -3.80 -17.62
N GLU A 89 8.64 -4.56 -18.67
CA GLU A 89 9.89 -5.31 -18.78
C GLU A 89 11.13 -4.39 -18.77
N ILE A 90 11.08 -3.28 -19.49
CA ILE A 90 12.15 -2.28 -19.50
C ILE A 90 12.36 -1.69 -18.10
N TRP A 91 11.28 -1.39 -17.40
CA TRP A 91 11.34 -0.81 -16.07
C TRP A 91 11.86 -1.79 -15.02
N GLU A 92 11.36 -3.02 -15.03
CA GLU A 92 11.72 -4.06 -14.05
C GLU A 92 13.14 -4.59 -14.28
N SER A 93 13.57 -4.75 -15.54
CA SER A 93 14.88 -5.31 -15.87
C SER A 93 16.06 -4.39 -15.50
N LYS A 94 15.82 -3.12 -15.24
CA LYS A 94 16.89 -2.14 -15.02
C LYS A 94 17.81 -2.47 -13.84
N LEU A 95 17.28 -3.04 -12.78
CA LEU A 95 18.05 -3.45 -11.60
C LEU A 95 18.31 -4.96 -11.52
N GLU A 96 17.78 -5.74 -12.48
CA GLU A 96 17.89 -7.20 -12.48
C GLU A 96 19.33 -7.72 -12.37
N PRO A 97 20.35 -7.10 -13.03
CA PRO A 97 21.73 -7.56 -12.90
C PRO A 97 22.34 -7.37 -11.51
N VAL A 98 21.83 -6.43 -10.73
CA VAL A 98 22.37 -6.08 -9.40
C VAL A 98 21.48 -6.63 -8.27
N TYR A 99 20.17 -6.59 -8.46
CA TYR A 99 19.19 -7.05 -7.50
C TYR A 99 18.06 -7.80 -8.22
N PRO A 100 18.28 -9.07 -8.57
CA PRO A 100 17.30 -9.85 -9.30
C PRO A 100 16.02 -10.04 -8.48
N TYR A 101 14.88 -9.66 -9.05
CA TYR A 101 13.55 -9.87 -8.44
C TYR A 101 12.88 -11.16 -8.92
N ARG A 102 13.29 -11.65 -10.09
CA ARG A 102 12.82 -12.93 -10.64
C ARG A 102 13.66 -14.07 -10.09
N LYS A 103 13.03 -14.96 -9.36
CA LYS A 103 13.69 -16.21 -8.91
C LYS A 103 13.40 -17.31 -9.93
N SER A 104 14.47 -17.90 -10.48
CA SER A 104 14.37 -19.16 -11.19
C SER A 104 14.12 -20.29 -10.18
N GLY A 105 13.01 -20.95 -10.24
CA GLY A 105 12.65 -22.06 -9.35
C GLY A 105 11.51 -22.86 -9.94
N PRO A 106 11.17 -24.01 -9.33
CA PRO A 106 10.02 -24.77 -9.78
C PRO A 106 8.76 -23.90 -9.69
N VAL A 107 7.92 -24.01 -10.71
CA VAL A 107 6.61 -23.34 -10.70
C VAL A 107 5.82 -23.87 -9.50
N VAL A 108 5.50 -22.99 -8.57
CA VAL A 108 4.66 -23.33 -7.42
C VAL A 108 3.23 -23.50 -7.91
N GLU A 109 2.62 -24.63 -7.60
CA GLU A 109 1.21 -24.83 -7.93
C GLU A 109 0.35 -23.72 -7.32
N LYS A 110 -0.58 -23.20 -8.10
CA LYS A 110 -1.50 -22.17 -7.63
C LYS A 110 -2.37 -22.74 -6.52
N ILE A 111 -2.18 -22.24 -5.31
CA ILE A 111 -3.04 -22.59 -4.18
C ILE A 111 -4.41 -21.97 -4.43
N SER A 112 -5.41 -22.83 -4.68
CA SER A 112 -6.80 -22.42 -4.78
C SER A 112 -7.57 -22.95 -3.57
N GLY A 113 -8.29 -22.10 -2.89
CA GLY A 113 -9.14 -22.47 -1.76
C GLY A 113 -10.11 -21.34 -1.44
N SER A 114 -11.28 -21.67 -0.94
CA SER A 114 -12.16 -20.68 -0.34
C SER A 114 -11.77 -20.50 1.13
N LEU A 115 -11.34 -19.31 1.48
CA LEU A 115 -11.17 -18.91 2.87
C LEU A 115 -12.55 -18.60 3.46
N THR A 116 -13.08 -19.54 4.25
CA THR A 116 -14.18 -19.18 5.14
C THR A 116 -13.60 -18.38 6.28
N ALA A 117 -13.96 -17.10 6.39
CA ALA A 117 -13.53 -16.28 7.52
C ALA A 117 -13.91 -16.99 8.82
N PRO A 118 -12.97 -17.25 9.74
CA PRO A 118 -13.30 -17.84 11.03
C PRO A 118 -14.28 -16.92 11.76
N ALA A 119 -15.24 -17.49 12.46
CA ALA A 119 -16.14 -16.69 13.28
C ALA A 119 -15.31 -15.87 14.29
N ALA A 120 -15.59 -14.58 14.39
CA ALA A 120 -14.91 -13.71 15.35
C ALA A 120 -15.08 -14.29 16.77
N PRO A 121 -14.00 -14.44 17.55
CA PRO A 121 -14.10 -14.97 18.92
C PRO A 121 -14.98 -14.05 19.75
N LYS A 122 -15.91 -14.61 20.51
CA LYS A 122 -16.70 -13.86 21.46
C LYS A 122 -15.86 -13.61 22.70
N ILE A 123 -15.19 -12.47 22.78
CA ILE A 123 -14.28 -12.12 23.86
C ILE A 123 -15.04 -11.86 25.15
N GLY A 124 -16.32 -11.48 25.09
CA GLY A 124 -17.18 -11.22 26.28
C GLY A 124 -16.79 -9.97 27.08
N VAL A 125 -15.80 -9.21 26.63
CA VAL A 125 -15.31 -7.98 27.24
C VAL A 125 -15.54 -6.83 26.29
N ALA A 126 -16.22 -5.79 26.75
CA ALA A 126 -16.56 -4.63 25.91
C ALA A 126 -15.32 -3.86 25.41
N LYS A 127 -14.26 -3.81 26.20
CA LYS A 127 -13.01 -3.12 25.89
C LYS A 127 -11.83 -3.98 26.35
N PRO A 128 -11.34 -4.90 25.50
CA PRO A 128 -10.24 -5.79 25.86
C PRO A 128 -8.93 -5.02 26.05
N LYS A 129 -8.18 -5.33 27.10
CA LYS A 129 -6.82 -4.82 27.30
C LYS A 129 -5.86 -5.47 26.32
N VAL A 130 -4.94 -4.68 25.78
CA VAL A 130 -3.84 -5.14 24.92
C VAL A 130 -2.53 -4.63 25.47
N ILE A 131 -1.63 -5.55 25.85
CA ILE A 131 -0.29 -5.19 26.32
C ILE A 131 0.66 -5.22 25.14
N ILE A 132 1.41 -4.14 24.95
CA ILE A 132 2.39 -3.97 23.89
C ILE A 132 3.77 -3.87 24.52
N PRO A 133 4.52 -5.00 24.70
CA PRO A 133 5.86 -4.95 25.25
C PRO A 133 6.81 -4.35 24.24
N VAL A 134 7.59 -3.35 24.66
CA VAL A 134 8.56 -2.62 23.85
C VAL A 134 9.96 -2.96 24.33
N PHE A 135 10.69 -3.72 23.53
CA PHE A 135 12.07 -4.09 23.77
C PHE A 135 13.03 -3.08 23.15
N PRO A 136 14.29 -3.01 23.57
CA PRO A 136 15.28 -2.20 22.88
C PRO A 136 15.34 -2.53 21.38
N GLY A 137 15.15 -1.53 20.53
CA GLY A 137 15.07 -1.68 19.08
C GLY A 137 13.67 -1.93 18.52
N THR A 138 12.63 -2.06 19.34
CA THR A 138 11.23 -2.08 18.87
C THR A 138 10.84 -0.72 18.32
N ASN A 139 10.13 -0.74 17.20
CA ASN A 139 9.55 0.44 16.55
C ASN A 139 8.04 0.28 16.38
N CYS A 140 7.35 1.39 16.10
CA CYS A 140 5.92 1.44 15.79
C CYS A 140 4.98 1.04 16.95
N GLU A 141 5.44 1.09 18.20
CA GLU A 141 4.61 0.80 19.38
C GLU A 141 3.40 1.73 19.47
N TYR A 142 3.58 3.01 19.16
CA TYR A 142 2.49 4.00 19.17
C TYR A 142 1.50 3.78 18.01
N ASP A 143 1.97 3.36 16.85
CA ASP A 143 1.10 3.04 15.72
C ASP A 143 0.30 1.77 16.00
N THR A 144 0.94 0.78 16.61
CA THR A 144 0.28 -0.44 17.09
C THR A 144 -0.79 -0.11 18.12
N ALA A 145 -0.47 0.71 19.13
CA ALA A 145 -1.43 1.15 20.14
C ALA A 145 -2.63 1.87 19.50
N ARG A 146 -2.38 2.77 18.55
CA ARG A 146 -3.46 3.46 17.82
C ARG A 146 -4.35 2.52 17.02
N ALA A 147 -3.76 1.50 16.38
CA ALA A 147 -4.53 0.51 15.63
C ALA A 147 -5.48 -0.29 16.56
N PHE A 148 -4.99 -0.76 17.69
CA PHE A 148 -5.81 -1.45 18.69
C PHE A 148 -6.88 -0.55 19.30
N ALA A 149 -6.55 0.71 19.63
CA ALA A 149 -7.52 1.67 20.11
C ALA A 149 -8.66 1.94 19.12
N ARG A 150 -8.34 2.08 17.83
CA ARG A 150 -9.33 2.22 16.75
C ARG A 150 -10.23 0.99 16.61
N ALA A 151 -9.69 -0.20 16.91
CA ALA A 151 -10.46 -1.44 16.92
C ALA A 151 -11.31 -1.62 18.20
N GLY A 152 -11.28 -0.64 19.13
CA GLY A 152 -12.09 -0.65 20.35
C GLY A 152 -11.41 -1.28 21.56
N ALA A 153 -10.12 -1.58 21.51
CA ALA A 153 -9.35 -2.10 22.62
C ALA A 153 -8.78 -0.99 23.52
N ASP A 154 -8.16 -1.39 24.63
CA ASP A 154 -7.45 -0.55 25.59
C ASP A 154 -5.96 -0.92 25.59
N PRO A 155 -5.15 -0.29 24.72
CA PRO A 155 -3.74 -0.63 24.57
C PRO A 155 -2.91 0.04 25.67
N GLU A 156 -2.00 -0.75 26.27
CA GLU A 156 -0.97 -0.33 27.22
C GLU A 156 0.42 -0.62 26.63
N VAL A 157 1.24 0.42 26.48
CA VAL A 157 2.63 0.30 26.05
C VAL A 157 3.51 0.07 27.26
N LEU A 158 4.17 -1.09 27.34
CA LEU A 158 5.05 -1.47 28.43
C LEU A 158 6.51 -1.51 27.98
N VAL A 159 7.33 -0.57 28.44
CA VAL A 159 8.75 -0.51 28.09
C VAL A 159 9.54 -1.53 28.89
N ILE A 160 10.21 -2.45 28.20
CA ILE A 160 11.11 -3.44 28.78
C ILE A 160 12.51 -2.86 28.86
N ARG A 161 13.00 -2.63 30.05
CA ARG A 161 14.34 -2.10 30.31
C ARG A 161 15.33 -3.24 30.51
N ASN A 162 16.54 -3.10 29.97
CA ASN A 162 17.59 -4.11 30.04
C ASN A 162 18.99 -3.54 30.35
N LEU A 163 19.08 -2.32 30.90
CA LEU A 163 20.36 -1.68 31.21
C LEU A 163 21.08 -2.36 32.38
N THR A 164 20.31 -2.83 33.37
CA THR A 164 20.87 -3.53 34.53
C THR A 164 20.07 -4.81 34.81
N PRO A 165 20.62 -5.79 35.58
CA PRO A 165 19.85 -6.96 36.01
C PRO A 165 18.60 -6.59 36.80
N ALA A 166 18.63 -5.52 37.60
CA ALA A 166 17.47 -5.03 38.34
C ALA A 166 16.39 -4.51 37.39
N ASP A 167 16.74 -3.82 36.31
CA ASP A 167 15.79 -3.35 35.30
C ASP A 167 15.07 -4.52 34.61
N VAL A 168 15.80 -5.60 34.29
CA VAL A 168 15.23 -6.80 33.69
C VAL A 168 14.23 -7.44 34.64
N THR A 169 14.58 -7.62 35.91
CA THR A 169 13.67 -8.18 36.93
C THR A 169 12.42 -7.32 37.08
N ALA A 170 12.58 -6.01 37.24
CA ALA A 170 11.46 -5.09 37.39
C ALA A 170 10.55 -5.08 36.14
N SER A 171 11.12 -5.19 34.95
CA SER A 171 10.34 -5.25 33.69
C SER A 171 9.56 -6.56 33.58
N CYS A 172 10.14 -7.69 33.98
CA CYS A 172 9.44 -8.96 34.03
C CYS A 172 8.29 -8.94 35.04
N GLU A 173 8.50 -8.38 36.23
CA GLU A 173 7.46 -8.23 37.25
C GLU A 173 6.32 -7.33 36.77
N ALA A 174 6.64 -6.21 36.11
CA ALA A 174 5.66 -5.33 35.50
C ALA A 174 4.82 -6.02 34.42
N LEU A 175 5.48 -6.83 33.55
CA LEU A 175 4.79 -7.60 32.53
C LEU A 175 3.84 -8.64 33.12
N VAL A 176 4.29 -9.40 34.10
CA VAL A 176 3.47 -10.39 34.82
C VAL A 176 2.26 -9.70 35.49
N LYS A 177 2.47 -8.55 36.13
CA LYS A 177 1.40 -7.78 36.76
C LYS A 177 0.40 -7.26 35.71
N ALA A 178 0.84 -6.89 34.51
CA ALA A 178 -0.05 -6.38 33.48
C ALA A 178 -0.90 -7.49 32.83
N ILE A 179 -0.41 -8.75 32.83
CA ILE A 179 -1.13 -9.92 32.29
C ILE A 179 -2.20 -10.44 33.26
N ASN A 180 -1.96 -10.35 34.57
CA ASN A 180 -2.89 -10.81 35.63
C ASN A 180 -3.90 -9.72 36.00
#